data_01bb411e16e41e71e31ef6e486584217
#
_entry.id   01bb411e16e41e71e31ef6e486584217
#
_cell.length_a   1.000
_cell.length_b   1.000
_cell.length_c   1.000
_cell.angle_alpha   90.00
_cell.angle_beta   90.00
_cell.angle_gamma   90.00
#
_symmetry.space_group_name_H-M   'P 1'
#
loop_
_entity.id
_entity.type
_entity.pdbx_description
1 polymer ?
#
loop_
_entity_poly.entity_id
_entity_poly.type
_entity_poly.pdbx_seq_one_letter_code
_entity_poly.pdbx_strand_id
1 'polypeptide(L)'
;METRIPTLRDGAVTIRPIRLRDARQLERELLDNRGWLRKWEATNPHGPLSFDMKASIRSLQANARAGFGLPFAIEYNGEFAGQLNVSSITYGSLGSATIGYWVSERFAGKNITPTAVALATDFCFFQAGMHRMEICIRPENVPSLRVVEKLGFRYEGLRRRYIHINGDWRDHYCFALVVEELPSGVLRRWQDGTVPDSNATIPEADRIAASVSLRLGSGL
;
A
#
# COMPACT_ATOMS: atom_id res chain seq x y z
N MET A 1 13.29 -18.32 8.21
CA MET A 1 12.62 -19.11 7.14
C MET A 1 12.48 -18.18 5.93
N GLU A 2 13.05 -18.53 4.78
CA GLU A 2 12.98 -17.68 3.60
C GLU A 2 11.55 -17.76 3.04
N THR A 3 10.77 -16.70 3.24
CA THR A 3 9.39 -16.65 2.73
C THR A 3 9.45 -16.47 1.21
N ARG A 4 9.24 -17.54 0.47
CA ARG A 4 9.14 -17.48 -1.00
C ARG A 4 7.88 -16.67 -1.36
N ILE A 5 8.05 -15.51 -2.00
CA ILE A 5 6.94 -14.67 -2.45
C ILE A 5 6.21 -15.38 -3.60
N PRO A 6 4.92 -15.73 -3.44
CA PRO A 6 4.17 -16.43 -4.48
C PRO A 6 3.62 -15.46 -5.55
N THR A 7 3.10 -16.04 -6.62
CA THR A 7 2.16 -15.36 -7.50
C THR A 7 0.75 -15.65 -7.01
N LEU A 8 -0.05 -14.61 -6.76
CA LEU A 8 -1.41 -14.70 -6.27
C LEU A 8 -2.36 -14.09 -7.32
N ARG A 9 -3.55 -14.64 -7.45
CA ARG A 9 -4.49 -14.23 -8.49
C ARG A 9 -5.95 -14.32 -8.01
N ASP A 10 -6.72 -13.31 -8.42
CA ASP A 10 -8.19 -13.35 -8.40
C ASP A 10 -8.73 -12.70 -9.67
N GLY A 11 -9.51 -13.43 -10.44
CA GLY A 11 -10.02 -12.99 -11.73
C GLY A 11 -8.93 -12.49 -12.67
N ALA A 12 -9.05 -11.24 -13.10
CA ALA A 12 -8.13 -10.55 -13.99
C ALA A 12 -6.89 -9.96 -13.28
N VAL A 13 -6.92 -9.88 -11.94
CA VAL A 13 -5.85 -9.28 -11.14
C VAL A 13 -4.85 -10.34 -10.71
N THR A 14 -3.57 -10.07 -10.96
CA THR A 14 -2.46 -10.89 -10.48
C THR A 14 -1.47 -10.01 -9.72
N ILE A 15 -1.01 -10.47 -8.55
CA ILE A 15 0.19 -9.91 -7.91
C ILE A 15 1.28 -10.97 -7.92
N ARG A 16 2.46 -10.59 -8.34
CA ARG A 16 3.62 -11.47 -8.41
C ARG A 16 4.90 -10.80 -7.95
N PRO A 17 5.93 -11.55 -7.54
CA PRO A 17 7.21 -10.95 -7.21
C PRO A 17 7.71 -10.03 -8.33
N ILE A 18 8.20 -8.84 -7.97
CA ILE A 18 8.82 -7.93 -8.95
C ILE A 18 10.14 -8.52 -9.44
N ARG A 19 10.45 -8.35 -10.72
CA ARG A 19 11.61 -8.91 -11.40
C ARG A 19 12.46 -7.83 -12.06
N LEU A 20 13.75 -8.04 -12.21
CA LEU A 20 14.63 -7.08 -12.88
C LEU A 20 14.19 -6.73 -14.31
N ARG A 21 13.57 -7.67 -15.02
CA ARG A 21 13.02 -7.43 -16.37
C ARG A 21 11.86 -6.43 -16.37
N ASP A 22 11.19 -6.21 -15.22
CA ASP A 22 10.10 -5.25 -15.09
C ASP A 22 10.59 -3.79 -15.08
N ALA A 23 11.90 -3.56 -14.94
CA ALA A 23 12.48 -2.24 -14.73
C ALA A 23 12.07 -1.22 -15.81
N ARG A 24 12.13 -1.59 -17.09
CA ARG A 24 11.75 -0.68 -18.19
C ARG A 24 10.27 -0.32 -18.17
N GLN A 25 9.42 -1.30 -17.86
CA GLN A 25 7.98 -1.09 -17.81
C GLN A 25 7.60 -0.27 -16.58
N LEU A 26 8.17 -0.59 -15.42
CA LEU A 26 8.01 0.17 -14.18
C LEU A 26 8.42 1.64 -14.36
N GLU A 27 9.59 1.89 -14.96
CA GLU A 27 10.07 3.24 -15.25
C GLU A 27 9.11 4.01 -16.16
N ARG A 28 8.66 3.38 -17.25
CA ARG A 28 7.69 3.98 -18.18
C ARG A 28 6.39 4.34 -17.44
N GLU A 29 5.80 3.41 -16.70
CA GLU A 29 4.56 3.66 -15.97
C GLU A 29 4.71 4.78 -14.93
N LEU A 30 5.84 4.87 -14.23
CA LEU A 30 6.11 5.96 -13.30
C LEU A 30 6.25 7.31 -13.98
N LEU A 31 6.91 7.37 -15.16
CA LEU A 31 7.06 8.59 -15.94
C LEU A 31 5.73 9.06 -16.55
N ASP A 32 5.01 8.15 -17.20
CA ASP A 32 3.72 8.45 -17.84
C ASP A 32 2.64 8.86 -16.83
N ASN A 33 2.74 8.38 -15.60
CA ASN A 33 1.81 8.69 -14.51
C ASN A 33 2.35 9.71 -13.50
N ARG A 34 3.42 10.47 -13.84
CA ARG A 34 4.05 11.41 -12.91
C ARG A 34 3.08 12.42 -12.31
N GLY A 35 2.16 12.97 -13.11
CA GLY A 35 1.12 13.91 -12.66
C GLY A 35 0.14 13.27 -11.67
N TRP A 36 -0.18 12.01 -11.90
CA TRP A 36 -1.10 11.22 -11.07
C TRP A 36 -0.47 10.81 -9.73
N LEU A 37 0.82 10.37 -9.74
CA LEU A 37 1.48 9.74 -8.59
C LEU A 37 2.24 10.73 -7.69
N ARG A 38 2.84 11.81 -8.24
CA ARG A 38 3.75 12.70 -7.53
C ARG A 38 3.23 13.19 -6.17
N LYS A 39 1.93 13.46 -6.07
CA LYS A 39 1.29 13.96 -4.85
C LYS A 39 1.11 12.90 -3.75
N TRP A 40 1.39 11.62 -4.07
CA TRP A 40 1.22 10.49 -3.14
C TRP A 40 2.51 9.74 -2.87
N GLU A 41 3.52 9.91 -3.72
CA GLU A 41 4.77 9.17 -3.67
C GLU A 41 5.67 9.70 -2.55
N ALA A 42 6.10 8.78 -1.66
CA ALA A 42 7.08 9.10 -0.62
C ALA A 42 8.40 9.54 -1.24
N THR A 43 8.98 10.61 -0.73
CA THR A 43 10.23 11.20 -1.22
C THR A 43 11.28 11.26 -0.12
N ASN A 44 12.56 11.27 -0.51
CA ASN A 44 13.65 11.44 0.45
C ASN A 44 13.86 12.95 0.75
N PRO A 45 13.82 13.40 2.03
CA PRO A 45 14.05 14.79 2.39
C PRO A 45 15.47 15.27 2.07
N HIS A 46 16.44 14.37 1.94
CA HIS A 46 17.84 14.68 1.62
C HIS A 46 18.15 14.69 0.12
N GLY A 47 17.14 14.70 -0.71
CA GLY A 47 17.27 14.76 -2.18
C GLY A 47 16.95 13.43 -2.88
N PRO A 48 16.84 13.45 -4.22
CA PRO A 48 16.50 12.26 -4.98
C PRO A 48 17.62 11.22 -4.89
N LEU A 49 17.26 9.99 -4.56
CA LEU A 49 18.14 8.85 -4.79
C LEU A 49 18.29 8.66 -6.30
N SER A 50 19.45 8.12 -6.73
CA SER A 50 19.70 7.81 -8.15
C SER A 50 18.51 7.12 -8.82
N PHE A 51 18.15 7.58 -10.04
CA PHE A 51 17.03 7.08 -10.82
C PHE A 51 17.40 5.77 -11.57
N ASP A 52 18.11 4.85 -10.92
CA ASP A 52 18.35 3.51 -11.47
C ASP A 52 17.24 2.55 -11.01
N MET A 53 16.27 2.33 -11.91
CA MET A 53 15.13 1.44 -11.62
C MET A 53 15.57 0.00 -11.37
N LYS A 54 16.66 -0.47 -12.02
CA LYS A 54 17.21 -1.80 -11.75
C LYS A 54 17.84 -1.87 -10.36
N ALA A 55 18.53 -0.81 -9.92
CA ALA A 55 19.08 -0.72 -8.58
C ALA A 55 17.97 -0.71 -7.53
N SER A 56 16.87 0.05 -7.77
CA SER A 56 15.69 0.05 -6.92
C SER A 56 15.07 -1.34 -6.77
N ILE A 57 14.88 -2.07 -7.88
CA ILE A 57 14.35 -3.43 -7.83
C ILE A 57 15.32 -4.40 -7.11
N ARG A 58 16.63 -4.27 -7.31
CA ARG A 58 17.62 -5.09 -6.58
C ARG A 58 17.55 -4.85 -5.08
N SER A 59 17.38 -3.58 -4.65
CA SER A 59 17.20 -3.22 -3.24
C SER A 59 15.94 -3.83 -2.65
N LEU A 60 14.79 -3.74 -3.36
CA LEU A 60 13.55 -4.39 -2.95
C LEU A 60 13.71 -5.92 -2.82
N GLN A 61 14.39 -6.56 -3.77
CA GLN A 61 14.65 -7.99 -3.73
C GLN A 61 15.64 -8.38 -2.62
N ALA A 62 16.61 -7.53 -2.30
CA ALA A 62 17.53 -7.75 -1.17
C ALA A 62 16.77 -7.68 0.17
N ASN A 63 15.90 -6.67 0.35
CA ASN A 63 15.03 -6.56 1.52
C ASN A 63 14.09 -7.76 1.64
N ALA A 64 13.57 -8.28 0.52
CA ALA A 64 12.75 -9.47 0.53
C ALA A 64 13.51 -10.72 0.99
N ARG A 65 14.72 -10.93 0.48
CA ARG A 65 15.59 -12.05 0.94
C ARG A 65 15.95 -11.93 2.42
N ALA A 66 16.11 -10.71 2.92
CA ALA A 66 16.37 -10.45 4.32
C ALA A 66 15.11 -10.56 5.23
N GLY A 67 13.93 -10.80 4.65
CA GLY A 67 12.67 -10.91 5.39
C GLY A 67 12.02 -9.59 5.77
N PHE A 68 12.50 -8.45 5.22
CA PHE A 68 12.00 -7.11 5.58
C PHE A 68 10.96 -6.53 4.62
N GLY A 69 10.62 -7.28 3.54
CA GLY A 69 9.64 -6.79 2.58
C GLY A 69 9.14 -7.86 1.61
N LEU A 70 7.99 -7.60 0.99
CA LEU A 70 7.39 -8.43 -0.05
C LEU A 70 7.00 -7.52 -1.22
N PRO A 71 7.90 -7.30 -2.21
CA PRO A 71 7.62 -6.44 -3.35
C PRO A 71 6.88 -7.18 -4.45
N PHE A 72 5.68 -6.71 -4.79
CA PHE A 72 4.84 -7.26 -5.86
C PHE A 72 4.70 -6.29 -7.03
N ALA A 73 4.75 -6.80 -8.25
CA ALA A 73 4.15 -6.18 -9.41
C ALA A 73 2.65 -6.52 -9.44
N ILE A 74 1.81 -5.54 -9.75
CA ILE A 74 0.38 -5.73 -10.00
C ILE A 74 0.18 -5.84 -11.51
N GLU A 75 -0.54 -6.89 -11.94
CA GLU A 75 -0.96 -7.08 -13.32
C GLU A 75 -2.48 -7.13 -13.43
N TYR A 76 -3.00 -6.58 -14.52
CA TYR A 76 -4.41 -6.68 -14.89
C TYR A 76 -4.53 -7.24 -16.31
N ASN A 77 -5.19 -8.40 -16.47
CA ASN A 77 -5.23 -9.15 -17.73
C ASN A 77 -3.82 -9.41 -18.33
N GLY A 78 -2.81 -9.64 -17.46
CA GLY A 78 -1.43 -9.87 -17.89
C GLY A 78 -0.63 -8.61 -18.22
N GLU A 79 -1.24 -7.42 -18.17
CA GLU A 79 -0.58 -6.13 -18.38
C GLU A 79 -0.13 -5.55 -17.03
N PHE A 80 1.10 -5.01 -16.98
CA PHE A 80 1.62 -4.36 -15.78
C PHE A 80 0.77 -3.13 -15.45
N ALA A 81 0.16 -3.12 -14.27
CA ALA A 81 -0.78 -2.08 -13.85
C ALA A 81 -0.24 -1.19 -12.71
N GLY A 82 0.76 -1.66 -11.96
CA GLY A 82 1.28 -0.93 -10.80
C GLY A 82 2.16 -1.78 -9.91
N GLN A 83 2.33 -1.35 -8.67
CA GLN A 83 3.17 -2.01 -7.68
C GLN A 83 2.48 -2.03 -6.32
N LEU A 84 2.70 -3.11 -5.56
CA LEU A 84 2.33 -3.23 -4.15
C LEU A 84 3.57 -3.71 -3.38
N ASN A 85 3.89 -3.00 -2.29
CA ASN A 85 4.99 -3.39 -1.40
C ASN A 85 4.43 -3.63 0.00
N VAL A 86 4.72 -4.80 0.55
CA VAL A 86 4.66 -5.02 1.99
C VAL A 86 6.04 -4.66 2.54
N SER A 87 6.09 -3.79 3.50
CA SER A 87 7.33 -3.24 4.09
C SER A 87 7.22 -3.13 5.61
N SER A 88 8.30 -2.71 6.26
CA SER A 88 8.34 -2.58 7.72
C SER A 88 7.90 -3.85 8.44
N ILE A 89 8.27 -5.01 7.89
CA ILE A 89 7.95 -6.31 8.50
C ILE A 89 8.70 -6.42 9.82
N THR A 90 7.96 -6.56 10.90
CA THR A 90 8.48 -6.75 12.25
C THR A 90 7.92 -8.04 12.82
N TYR A 91 8.80 -8.95 13.18
CA TYR A 91 8.45 -10.24 13.78
C TYR A 91 8.34 -10.17 15.31
N GLY A 92 8.14 -11.31 15.93
CA GLY A 92 8.05 -11.45 17.38
C GLY A 92 6.73 -10.89 17.92
N SER A 93 6.80 -10.17 19.04
CA SER A 93 5.62 -9.69 19.75
C SER A 93 4.77 -8.69 18.99
N LEU A 94 5.30 -8.06 17.94
CA LEU A 94 4.54 -7.12 17.12
C LEU A 94 3.84 -7.80 15.93
N GLY A 95 4.50 -8.72 15.24
CA GLY A 95 3.93 -9.49 14.12
C GLY A 95 3.27 -8.61 13.05
N SER A 96 3.86 -7.46 12.71
CA SER A 96 3.19 -6.42 11.92
C SER A 96 3.92 -6.07 10.64
N ALA A 97 3.18 -5.61 9.63
CA ALA A 97 3.73 -5.05 8.39
C ALA A 97 2.84 -3.93 7.82
N THR A 98 3.41 -3.10 6.95
CA THR A 98 2.73 -1.99 6.28
C THR A 98 2.60 -2.26 4.79
N ILE A 99 1.44 -1.96 4.20
CA ILE A 99 1.19 -2.07 2.77
C ILE A 99 1.19 -0.68 2.13
N GLY A 100 2.01 -0.50 1.09
CA GLY A 100 1.97 0.64 0.19
C GLY A 100 1.73 0.17 -1.24
N TYR A 101 0.98 0.94 -2.02
CA TYR A 101 0.61 0.57 -3.39
C TYR A 101 0.37 1.79 -4.29
N TRP A 102 0.46 1.54 -5.58
CA TRP A 102 0.01 2.45 -6.62
C TRP A 102 -0.42 1.68 -7.87
N VAL A 103 -1.30 2.28 -8.66
CA VAL A 103 -1.69 1.81 -9.98
C VAL A 103 -1.67 2.99 -10.97
N SER A 104 -1.39 2.71 -12.24
CA SER A 104 -1.46 3.71 -13.31
C SER A 104 -2.88 4.22 -13.48
N GLU A 105 -3.04 5.50 -13.81
CA GLU A 105 -4.32 6.20 -13.89
C GLU A 105 -5.35 5.48 -14.77
N ARG A 106 -4.91 4.93 -15.92
CA ARG A 106 -5.76 4.15 -16.86
C ARG A 106 -6.38 2.91 -16.26
N PHE A 107 -5.86 2.44 -15.13
CA PHE A 107 -6.36 1.28 -14.38
C PHE A 107 -7.17 1.66 -13.14
N ALA A 108 -7.30 2.95 -12.82
CA ALA A 108 -8.07 3.40 -11.69
C ALA A 108 -9.56 3.03 -11.81
N GLY A 109 -10.24 2.82 -10.68
CA GLY A 109 -11.68 2.54 -10.64
C GLY A 109 -12.12 1.12 -11.02
N LYS A 110 -11.18 0.23 -11.39
CA LYS A 110 -11.48 -1.16 -11.84
C LYS A 110 -11.34 -2.22 -10.73
N ASN A 111 -11.38 -1.84 -9.46
CA ASN A 111 -11.18 -2.70 -8.29
C ASN A 111 -9.83 -3.47 -8.25
N ILE A 112 -8.86 -3.09 -9.07
CA ILE A 112 -7.54 -3.73 -9.13
C ILE A 112 -6.81 -3.59 -7.79
N THR A 113 -6.76 -2.38 -7.26
CA THR A 113 -6.06 -2.10 -5.99
C THR A 113 -6.69 -2.82 -4.80
N PRO A 114 -8.02 -2.78 -4.56
CA PRO A 114 -8.62 -3.56 -3.49
C PRO A 114 -8.31 -5.06 -3.60
N THR A 115 -8.42 -5.65 -4.80
CA THR A 115 -8.10 -7.07 -5.01
C THR A 115 -6.63 -7.36 -4.68
N ALA A 116 -5.70 -6.54 -5.18
CA ALA A 116 -4.28 -6.71 -4.91
C ALA A 116 -3.93 -6.61 -3.42
N VAL A 117 -4.52 -5.64 -2.72
CA VAL A 117 -4.35 -5.45 -1.27
C VAL A 117 -4.93 -6.62 -0.49
N ALA A 118 -6.14 -7.10 -0.86
CA ALA A 118 -6.76 -8.25 -0.21
C ALA A 118 -5.90 -9.52 -0.37
N LEU A 119 -5.44 -9.82 -1.59
CA LEU A 119 -4.54 -10.95 -1.86
C LEU A 119 -3.24 -10.89 -1.04
N ALA A 120 -2.61 -9.71 -0.97
CA ALA A 120 -1.38 -9.52 -0.21
C ALA A 120 -1.61 -9.66 1.29
N THR A 121 -2.73 -9.13 1.81
CA THR A 121 -3.09 -9.22 3.23
C THR A 121 -3.37 -10.67 3.63
N ASP A 122 -4.14 -11.41 2.86
CA ASP A 122 -4.44 -12.82 3.10
C ASP A 122 -3.17 -13.67 3.09
N PHE A 123 -2.26 -13.43 2.14
CA PHE A 123 -0.96 -14.08 2.12
C PHE A 123 -0.15 -13.77 3.39
N CYS A 124 -0.11 -12.50 3.81
CA CYS A 124 0.62 -12.09 5.01
C CYS A 124 0.06 -12.76 6.26
N PHE A 125 -1.23 -12.84 6.43
CA PHE A 125 -1.87 -13.48 7.57
C PHE A 125 -1.68 -14.99 7.58
N PHE A 126 -2.08 -15.67 6.51
CA PHE A 126 -2.21 -17.14 6.52
C PHE A 126 -0.95 -17.90 6.11
N GLN A 127 -0.01 -17.25 5.42
CA GLN A 127 1.20 -17.93 4.92
C GLN A 127 2.50 -17.32 5.44
N ALA A 128 2.58 -15.99 5.60
CA ALA A 128 3.75 -15.32 6.15
C ALA A 128 3.71 -15.16 7.68
N GLY A 129 2.59 -15.50 8.33
CA GLY A 129 2.45 -15.51 9.79
C GLY A 129 2.42 -14.12 10.43
N MET A 130 1.99 -13.09 9.70
CA MET A 130 1.77 -11.76 10.26
C MET A 130 0.46 -11.74 11.06
N HIS A 131 0.49 -11.04 12.19
CA HIS A 131 -0.70 -10.83 13.02
C HIS A 131 -1.47 -9.58 12.58
N ARG A 132 -0.75 -8.53 12.11
CA ARG A 132 -1.31 -7.21 11.83
C ARG A 132 -0.83 -6.64 10.50
N MET A 133 -1.74 -6.08 9.71
CA MET A 133 -1.45 -5.36 8.48
C MET A 133 -1.94 -3.92 8.57
N GLU A 134 -1.08 -2.95 8.25
CA GLU A 134 -1.35 -1.52 8.35
C GLU A 134 -1.28 -0.83 6.99
N ILE A 135 -2.14 0.17 6.76
CA ILE A 135 -2.12 1.06 5.61
C ILE A 135 -2.22 2.49 6.12
N CYS A 136 -1.26 3.35 5.74
CA CYS A 136 -1.27 4.77 6.09
C CYS A 136 -1.54 5.60 4.83
N ILE A 137 -2.56 6.47 4.89
CA ILE A 137 -3.11 7.18 3.73
C ILE A 137 -3.17 8.68 4.02
N ARG A 138 -2.70 9.51 3.09
CA ARG A 138 -2.91 10.95 3.18
C ARG A 138 -4.40 11.29 3.20
N PRO A 139 -4.84 12.25 4.04
CA PRO A 139 -6.25 12.65 4.15
C PRO A 139 -6.92 13.00 2.81
N GLU A 140 -6.16 13.54 1.86
CA GLU A 140 -6.67 13.96 0.56
C GLU A 140 -6.74 12.84 -0.50
N ASN A 141 -6.18 11.66 -0.19
CA ASN A 141 -6.15 10.53 -1.13
C ASN A 141 -7.45 9.72 -1.08
N VAL A 142 -8.54 10.34 -1.53
CA VAL A 142 -9.88 9.74 -1.54
C VAL A 142 -9.92 8.37 -2.25
N PRO A 143 -9.24 8.16 -3.40
CA PRO A 143 -9.20 6.83 -4.01
C PRO A 143 -8.61 5.76 -3.10
N SER A 144 -7.56 6.06 -2.34
CA SER A 144 -6.95 5.12 -1.42
C SER A 144 -7.80 4.89 -0.16
N LEU A 145 -8.49 5.93 0.34
CA LEU A 145 -9.46 5.78 1.45
C LEU A 145 -10.59 4.82 1.08
N ARG A 146 -11.08 4.85 -0.16
CA ARG A 146 -12.08 3.88 -0.64
C ARG A 146 -11.58 2.44 -0.69
N VAL A 147 -10.27 2.22 -0.82
CA VAL A 147 -9.69 0.86 -0.75
C VAL A 147 -9.83 0.29 0.66
N VAL A 148 -9.45 1.04 1.68
CA VAL A 148 -9.54 0.59 3.08
C VAL A 148 -10.98 0.44 3.54
N GLU A 149 -11.89 1.31 3.08
CA GLU A 149 -13.35 1.16 3.28
C GLU A 149 -13.85 -0.17 2.72
N LYS A 150 -13.59 -0.44 1.43
CA LYS A 150 -14.03 -1.67 0.76
C LYS A 150 -13.53 -2.94 1.43
N LEU A 151 -12.32 -2.90 1.98
CA LEU A 151 -11.69 -4.05 2.60
C LEU A 151 -11.94 -4.14 4.11
N GLY A 152 -12.57 -3.10 4.70
CA GLY A 152 -12.91 -3.03 6.11
C GLY A 152 -11.70 -2.91 7.04
N PHE A 153 -10.65 -2.23 6.59
CA PHE A 153 -9.58 -1.82 7.50
C PHE A 153 -10.12 -0.83 8.51
N ARG A 154 -9.83 -1.08 9.80
CA ARG A 154 -10.29 -0.25 10.90
C ARG A 154 -9.43 1.00 11.02
N TYR A 155 -10.05 2.17 11.14
CA TYR A 155 -9.36 3.42 11.46
C TYR A 155 -8.78 3.37 12.87
N GLU A 156 -7.52 3.81 13.04
CA GLU A 156 -6.82 3.78 14.32
C GLU A 156 -6.19 5.11 14.75
N GLY A 157 -6.23 6.12 13.89
CA GLY A 157 -5.78 7.45 14.28
C GLY A 157 -5.06 8.24 13.19
N LEU A 158 -4.75 9.50 13.54
CA LEU A 158 -4.01 10.43 12.71
C LEU A 158 -2.52 10.47 13.14
N ARG A 159 -1.62 10.11 12.23
CA ARG A 159 -0.17 10.35 12.38
C ARG A 159 0.20 11.67 11.75
N ARG A 160 0.60 12.62 12.58
CA ARG A 160 0.95 13.96 12.11
C ARG A 160 2.36 13.98 11.55
N ARG A 161 2.56 14.65 10.39
CA ARG A 161 3.86 14.85 9.72
C ARG A 161 4.67 13.54 9.62
N TYR A 162 3.99 12.48 9.16
CA TYR A 162 4.48 11.12 9.26
C TYR A 162 5.41 10.70 8.11
N ILE A 163 5.02 11.02 6.86
CA ILE A 163 5.80 10.64 5.67
C ILE A 163 6.13 11.88 4.86
N HIS A 164 7.40 11.98 4.41
CA HIS A 164 7.84 13.04 3.53
C HIS A 164 7.34 12.78 2.10
N ILE A 165 6.56 13.73 1.56
CA ILE A 165 5.97 13.65 0.22
C ILE A 165 6.07 14.99 -0.46
N ASN A 166 6.70 15.01 -1.63
CA ASN A 166 6.78 16.19 -2.50
C ASN A 166 7.26 17.46 -1.75
N GLY A 167 8.36 17.31 -0.99
CA GLY A 167 9.04 18.43 -0.32
C GLY A 167 8.55 18.77 1.09
N ASP A 168 7.57 18.02 1.65
CA ASP A 168 7.08 18.29 3.00
C ASP A 168 6.65 17.01 3.72
N TRP A 169 6.68 17.02 5.06
CA TRP A 169 6.16 15.97 5.91
C TRP A 169 4.63 16.06 5.98
N ARG A 170 3.93 14.99 5.59
CA ARG A 170 2.48 14.95 5.45
C ARG A 170 1.81 14.08 6.49
N ASP A 171 0.63 14.51 6.92
CA ASP A 171 -0.23 13.75 7.82
C ASP A 171 -0.80 12.52 7.10
N HIS A 172 -1.01 11.44 7.87
CA HIS A 172 -1.61 10.21 7.38
C HIS A 172 -2.64 9.66 8.36
N TYR A 173 -3.79 9.30 7.85
CA TYR A 173 -4.72 8.41 8.54
C TYR A 173 -4.16 6.99 8.52
N CYS A 174 -4.20 6.32 9.67
CA CYS A 174 -3.74 4.95 9.80
C CYS A 174 -4.92 4.00 9.97
N PHE A 175 -4.87 2.93 9.19
CA PHE A 175 -5.87 1.88 9.19
C PHE A 175 -5.19 0.54 9.37
N ALA A 176 -5.83 -0.40 10.07
CA ALA A 176 -5.28 -1.73 10.27
C ALA A 176 -6.33 -2.83 10.26
N LEU A 177 -5.85 -4.04 10.02
CA LEU A 177 -6.55 -5.30 10.26
C LEU A 177 -5.69 -6.22 11.09
N VAL A 178 -6.31 -7.04 11.93
CA VAL A 178 -5.67 -8.16 12.63
C VAL A 178 -6.29 -9.48 12.19
N VAL A 179 -5.49 -10.55 12.23
CA VAL A 179 -5.88 -11.85 11.66
C VAL A 179 -7.14 -12.43 12.31
N GLU A 180 -7.38 -12.15 13.59
CA GLU A 180 -8.54 -12.63 14.35
C GLU A 180 -9.87 -12.05 13.85
N GLU A 181 -9.84 -10.89 13.20
CA GLU A 181 -11.03 -10.25 12.62
C GLU A 181 -11.45 -10.89 11.27
N LEU A 182 -10.66 -11.84 10.75
CA LEU A 182 -10.73 -12.30 9.36
C LEU A 182 -10.62 -13.81 9.20
N PRO A 183 -11.48 -14.60 9.85
CA PRO A 183 -11.38 -16.07 9.80
C PRO A 183 -11.48 -16.65 8.38
N SER A 184 -12.12 -15.93 7.45
CA SER A 184 -12.29 -16.35 6.03
C SER A 184 -11.38 -15.57 5.06
N GLY A 185 -10.57 -14.64 5.56
CA GLY A 185 -9.73 -13.76 4.74
C GLY A 185 -10.42 -12.47 4.28
N VAL A 186 -9.59 -11.51 3.87
CA VAL A 186 -10.03 -10.17 3.42
C VAL A 186 -10.76 -10.26 2.08
N LEU A 187 -10.19 -11.00 1.14
CA LEU A 187 -10.73 -11.11 -0.21
C LEU A 187 -12.15 -11.69 -0.18
N ARG A 188 -12.31 -12.80 0.54
CA ARG A 188 -13.61 -13.45 0.66
C ARG A 188 -14.63 -12.58 1.37
N ARG A 189 -14.27 -11.97 2.50
CA ARG A 189 -15.15 -11.04 3.23
C ARG A 189 -15.67 -9.92 2.33
N TRP A 190 -14.80 -9.34 1.51
CA TRP A 190 -15.19 -8.30 0.56
C TRP A 190 -16.10 -8.82 -0.55
N GLN A 191 -15.79 -9.97 -1.15
CA GLN A 191 -16.60 -10.58 -2.22
C GLN A 191 -17.98 -10.99 -1.73
N ASP A 192 -18.08 -11.47 -0.49
CA ASP A 192 -19.35 -11.87 0.13
C ASP A 192 -20.17 -10.64 0.63
N GLY A 193 -19.65 -9.42 0.51
CA GLY A 193 -20.33 -8.19 0.95
C GLY A 193 -20.53 -8.09 2.47
N THR A 194 -19.69 -8.76 3.27
CA THR A 194 -19.79 -8.81 4.74
C THR A 194 -18.83 -7.87 5.45
N VAL A 195 -18.31 -6.89 4.73
CA VAL A 195 -17.44 -5.85 5.31
C VAL A 195 -18.27 -4.91 6.19
N PRO A 196 -17.88 -4.65 7.45
CA PRO A 196 -18.59 -3.71 8.32
C PRO A 196 -18.45 -2.25 7.84
N ASP A 197 -19.56 -1.55 7.67
CA ASP A 197 -19.59 -0.17 7.13
C ASP A 197 -18.86 0.85 8.02
N SER A 198 -18.75 0.60 9.32
CA SER A 198 -18.19 1.57 10.29
C SER A 198 -16.69 1.48 10.50
N ASN A 199 -16.02 0.43 10.01
CA ASN A 199 -14.61 0.18 10.35
C ASN A 199 -13.68 1.32 9.93
N ALA A 200 -13.84 1.86 8.73
CA ALA A 200 -12.99 2.93 8.20
C ALA A 200 -13.47 4.34 8.54
N THR A 201 -14.41 4.50 9.46
CA THR A 201 -14.96 5.82 9.83
C THR A 201 -13.92 6.68 10.53
N ILE A 202 -13.60 7.83 9.93
CA ILE A 202 -12.65 8.81 10.47
C ILE A 202 -13.42 9.79 11.36
N PRO A 203 -13.05 9.96 12.65
CA PRO A 203 -13.65 10.93 13.55
C PRO A 203 -13.52 12.35 13.02
N GLU A 204 -14.55 13.20 13.28
CA GLU A 204 -14.55 14.61 12.85
C GLU A 204 -13.37 15.40 13.44
N ALA A 205 -12.98 15.13 14.68
CA ALA A 205 -11.83 15.76 15.33
C ALA A 205 -10.52 15.53 14.51
N ASP A 206 -10.31 14.32 13.97
CA ASP A 206 -9.12 13.99 13.18
C ASP A 206 -9.19 14.61 11.78
N ARG A 207 -10.39 14.73 11.19
CA ARG A 207 -10.59 15.44 9.93
C ARG A 207 -10.22 16.92 10.07
N ILE A 208 -10.68 17.57 11.15
CA ILE A 208 -10.34 18.96 11.47
C ILE A 208 -8.84 19.10 11.73
N ALA A 209 -8.22 18.23 12.53
CA ALA A 209 -6.79 18.26 12.82
C ALA A 209 -5.94 18.17 11.55
N ALA A 210 -6.26 17.25 10.63
CA ALA A 210 -5.61 17.10 9.35
C ALA A 210 -5.74 18.35 8.46
N SER A 211 -6.91 18.99 8.44
CA SER A 211 -7.16 20.20 7.63
C SER A 211 -6.38 21.42 8.14
N VAL A 212 -6.14 21.54 9.43
CA VAL A 212 -5.32 22.60 10.05
C VAL A 212 -3.86 22.43 9.68
N SER A 213 -3.36 21.20 9.70
CA SER A 213 -1.97 20.90 9.31
C SER A 213 -1.66 21.30 7.86
N LEU A 214 -2.63 21.13 6.94
CA LEU A 214 -2.50 21.57 5.55
C LEU A 214 -2.32 23.09 5.41
N ARG A 215 -3.00 23.89 6.22
CA ARG A 215 -2.92 25.36 6.19
C ARG A 215 -1.58 25.89 6.72
N LEU A 216 -0.97 25.21 7.67
CA LEU A 216 0.34 25.59 8.23
C LEU A 216 1.52 25.24 7.31
N GLY A 217 1.38 24.22 6.44
CA GLY A 217 2.41 23.81 5.49
C GLY A 217 2.49 24.65 4.21
N SER A 218 1.51 25.52 3.93
CA SER A 218 1.48 26.39 2.75
C SER A 218 2.12 27.76 2.98
N GLY A 219 2.73 28.00 4.14
CA GLY A 219 3.27 29.30 4.59
C GLY A 219 4.76 29.33 4.96
N LEU A 220 5.59 28.39 4.43
CA LEU A 220 7.05 28.43 4.56
C LEU A 220 7.73 28.33 3.20
#